data_7ace4f48444b5c16ecce16af31430f49
#
_entry.id   7ace4f48444b5c16ecce16af31430f49
#
_cell.length_a   1.000
_cell.length_b   1.000
_cell.length_c   1.000
_cell.angle_alpha   90.00
_cell.angle_beta   90.00
_cell.angle_gamma   90.00
#
_symmetry.space_group_name_H-M   'P 1'
#
loop_
_entity.id
_entity.type
_entity.pdbx_description
1 polymer ?
#
loop_
_entity_poly.entity_id
_entity_poly.type
_entity_poly.pdbx_seq_one_letter_code
_entity_poly.pdbx_strand_id
1 'polypeptide(L)'
;MKRIVILFLAALFAASGASAQKFHNAYYDTRRAAHDEEGLQQGAIVFLGNSITEQGWWSLLLKRGDVENRGIGGDNTFGMIDRLPDILKSKPRKIFLMAASTT
;
A
#
# COMPACT_ATOMS: atom_id res chain seq x y z
N MET A 1 7.63 21.49 9.67
CA MET A 1 6.49 20.85 9.02
C MET A 1 6.97 19.71 8.16
N LYS A 2 6.35 18.56 8.31
CA LYS A 2 6.79 17.39 7.55
C LYS A 2 6.11 17.34 6.20
N ARG A 3 6.88 16.97 5.20
CA ARG A 3 6.35 16.77 3.86
C ARG A 3 6.10 15.30 3.65
N ILE A 4 5.06 15.00 2.89
CA ILE A 4 4.80 13.67 2.42
C ILE A 4 5.42 13.56 1.04
N VAL A 5 6.29 12.57 0.87
CA VAL A 5 6.88 12.29 -0.42
C VAL A 5 6.29 10.99 -0.93
N ILE A 6 5.66 11.06 -2.08
CA ILE A 6 5.07 9.89 -2.71
C ILE A 6 5.90 9.55 -3.93
N LEU A 7 6.41 8.32 -3.95
CA LEU A 7 7.25 7.86 -5.04
C LEU A 7 6.56 6.71 -5.76
N PHE A 8 6.47 6.83 -7.07
CA PHE A 8 5.89 5.78 -7.90
C PHE A 8 7.00 4.88 -8.40
N LEU A 9 7.01 3.64 -7.94
CA LEU A 9 8.08 2.70 -8.23
C LEU A 9 7.74 1.72 -9.34
N ALA A 10 6.48 1.63 -9.70
CA ALA A 10 6.08 0.67 -10.71
C ALA A 10 5.48 1.35 -11.91
N ALA A 11 5.62 0.68 -13.02
CA ALA A 11 5.17 1.24 -14.27
C ALA A 11 3.67 1.25 -14.39
N LEU A 12 3.23 2.02 -15.33
CA LEU A 12 1.86 2.06 -15.71
C LEU A 12 1.39 0.80 -16.34
N PHE A 13 0.12 0.69 -16.42
CA PHE A 13 -0.54 -0.42 -17.10
C PHE A 13 -1.87 0.05 -17.66
N ALA A 14 -2.38 -0.71 -18.60
CA ALA A 14 -3.70 -0.50 -19.09
C ALA A 14 -4.60 -1.52 -18.43
N ALA A 15 -5.57 -1.07 -17.70
CA ALA A 15 -6.52 -1.96 -17.05
C ALA A 15 -7.83 -1.89 -17.80
N SER A 16 -8.49 -3.03 -17.97
CA SER A 16 -9.83 -2.99 -18.49
C SER A 16 -10.75 -2.46 -17.40
N GLY A 17 -11.61 -1.54 -17.75
CA GLY A 17 -12.39 -0.81 -16.76
C GLY A 17 -13.23 -1.69 -15.86
N ALA A 18 -13.83 -2.71 -16.41
CA ALA A 18 -14.76 -3.52 -15.63
C ALA A 18 -14.09 -4.30 -14.52
N SER A 19 -12.95 -4.95 -14.79
CA SER A 19 -12.28 -5.74 -13.77
C SER A 19 -11.48 -4.88 -12.82
N ALA A 20 -10.98 -3.74 -13.27
CA ALA A 20 -10.19 -2.87 -12.43
C ALA A 20 -10.98 -2.25 -11.30
N GLN A 21 -12.31 -2.18 -11.43
CA GLN A 21 -13.14 -1.59 -10.39
C GLN A 21 -13.42 -2.54 -9.23
N LYS A 22 -13.19 -3.83 -9.42
CA LYS A 22 -13.49 -4.80 -8.37
C LYS A 22 -12.24 -5.05 -7.57
N PHE A 23 -12.10 -4.34 -6.47
CA PHE A 23 -10.96 -4.56 -5.60
C PHE A 23 -11.33 -5.27 -4.31
N HIS A 24 -12.60 -5.22 -3.90
CA HIS A 24 -13.03 -5.92 -2.69
C HIS A 24 -13.14 -7.41 -2.94
N ASN A 25 -12.51 -8.18 -2.10
CA ASN A 25 -12.69 -9.62 -2.02
C ASN A 25 -12.37 -10.03 -0.58
N ALA A 26 -12.57 -11.30 -0.28
CA ALA A 26 -12.38 -11.78 1.11
C ALA A 26 -10.95 -11.54 1.60
N TYR A 27 -9.97 -11.75 0.75
CA TYR A 27 -8.59 -11.53 1.14
C TYR A 27 -8.30 -10.06 1.42
N TYR A 28 -8.76 -9.19 0.52
CA TYR A 28 -8.60 -7.74 0.72
C TYR A 28 -9.21 -7.31 2.04
N ASP A 29 -10.44 -7.75 2.29
CA ASP A 29 -11.15 -7.33 3.50
C ASP A 29 -10.44 -7.85 4.76
N THR A 30 -9.93 -9.07 4.72
CA THR A 30 -9.18 -9.64 5.84
C THR A 30 -7.90 -8.85 6.09
N ARG A 31 -7.17 -8.50 5.05
CA ARG A 31 -5.95 -7.74 5.20
C ARG A 31 -6.23 -6.31 5.67
N ARG A 32 -7.31 -5.71 5.20
CA ARG A 32 -7.71 -4.38 5.68
C ARG A 32 -7.99 -4.41 7.18
N ALA A 33 -8.69 -5.42 7.64
CA ALA A 33 -8.99 -5.56 9.06
C ALA A 33 -7.69 -5.72 9.87
N ALA A 34 -6.76 -6.51 9.37
CA ALA A 34 -5.48 -6.69 10.06
C ALA A 34 -4.69 -5.37 10.10
N HIS A 35 -4.68 -4.62 9.02
CA HIS A 35 -4.00 -3.33 8.98
C HIS A 35 -4.61 -2.35 9.96
N ASP A 36 -5.94 -2.33 10.07
CA ASP A 36 -6.62 -1.45 11.01
C ASP A 36 -6.26 -1.80 12.45
N GLU A 37 -6.15 -3.09 12.75
CA GLU A 37 -5.80 -3.54 14.08
C GLU A 37 -4.36 -3.23 14.44
N GLU A 38 -3.45 -3.40 13.48
CA GLU A 38 -2.04 -3.07 13.70
C GLU A 38 -1.81 -1.58 13.90
N GLY A 39 -2.55 -0.78 13.15
CA GLY A 39 -2.33 0.66 13.12
C GLY A 39 -1.07 1.05 12.37
N LEU A 40 -0.82 2.33 12.30
CA LEU A 40 0.37 2.88 11.65
C LEU A 40 1.09 3.82 12.60
N GLN A 41 2.42 3.70 12.66
CA GLN A 41 3.22 4.64 13.41
C GLN A 41 3.14 6.02 12.77
N GLN A 42 3.12 7.05 13.60
CA GLN A 42 3.19 8.42 13.10
C GLN A 42 4.54 8.65 12.41
N GLY A 43 4.47 9.23 11.23
CA GLY A 43 5.68 9.58 10.50
C GLY A 43 6.43 8.42 9.90
N ALA A 44 5.78 7.28 9.71
CA ALA A 44 6.43 6.09 9.18
C ALA A 44 6.75 6.23 7.70
N ILE A 45 7.57 5.32 7.22
CA ILE A 45 7.78 5.10 5.80
C ILE A 45 6.84 3.96 5.41
N VAL A 46 5.92 4.21 4.50
CA VAL A 46 4.88 3.25 4.15
C VAL A 46 5.10 2.70 2.75
N PHE A 47 5.08 1.38 2.65
CA PHE A 47 5.10 0.70 1.35
C PHE A 47 3.68 0.29 1.01
N LEU A 48 3.13 0.90 -0.02
CA LEU A 48 1.76 0.67 -0.47
C LEU A 48 1.78 -0.02 -1.82
N GLY A 49 1.08 -1.12 -1.95
CA GLY A 49 1.09 -1.84 -3.21
C GLY A 49 0.32 -3.15 -3.15
N ASN A 50 0.63 -4.03 -4.10
CA ASN A 50 -0.03 -5.33 -4.22
C ASN A 50 0.84 -6.47 -3.66
N SER A 51 0.84 -7.63 -4.29
CA SER A 51 1.49 -8.82 -3.73
C SER A 51 3.00 -8.68 -3.58
N ILE A 52 3.66 -8.02 -4.51
CA ILE A 52 5.11 -7.84 -4.41
C ILE A 52 5.43 -7.02 -3.16
N THR A 53 4.66 -5.98 -2.92
CA THR A 53 4.83 -5.17 -1.73
C THR A 53 4.52 -5.97 -0.48
N GLU A 54 3.42 -6.70 -0.48
CA GLU A 54 3.01 -7.47 0.69
C GLU A 54 4.07 -8.48 1.10
N GLN A 55 4.73 -9.12 0.14
CA GLN A 55 5.72 -10.15 0.39
C GLN A 55 7.10 -9.61 0.74
N GLY A 56 7.30 -8.32 0.62
CA GLY A 56 8.61 -7.73 0.91
C GLY A 56 8.87 -7.60 2.40
N TRP A 57 10.07 -7.94 2.81
CA TRP A 57 10.51 -7.76 4.19
C TRP A 57 11.23 -6.42 4.29
N TRP A 58 10.46 -5.34 4.10
CA TRP A 58 11.02 -4.00 3.91
C TRP A 58 11.77 -3.50 5.13
N SER A 59 11.23 -3.74 6.30
CA SER A 59 11.88 -3.33 7.54
C SER A 59 13.24 -3.99 7.69
N LEU A 60 13.30 -5.28 7.40
CA LEU A 60 14.54 -6.04 7.48
C LEU A 60 15.54 -5.60 6.41
N LEU A 61 15.07 -5.44 5.18
CA LEU A 61 15.93 -5.05 4.08
C LEU A 61 16.54 -3.67 4.28
N LEU A 62 15.75 -2.75 4.83
CA LEU A 62 16.20 -1.38 5.07
C LEU A 62 16.83 -1.20 6.44
N LYS A 63 16.75 -2.22 7.28
CA LYS A 63 17.28 -2.19 8.66
C LYS A 63 16.72 -1.02 9.44
N ARG A 64 15.40 -0.84 9.35
CA ARG A 64 14.71 0.28 10.00
C ARG A 64 13.44 -0.21 10.66
N GLY A 65 13.14 0.34 11.83
CA GLY A 65 11.92 0.01 12.55
C GLY A 65 10.75 0.92 12.23
N ASP A 66 10.94 1.96 11.43
CA ASP A 66 9.89 2.93 11.10
C ASP A 66 9.28 2.67 9.73
N VAL A 67 9.32 1.44 9.26
CA VAL A 67 8.79 1.05 7.96
C VAL A 67 7.55 0.20 8.16
N GLU A 68 6.49 0.55 7.46
CA GLU A 68 5.22 -0.16 7.53
C GLU A 68 4.85 -0.72 6.17
N ASN A 69 4.46 -1.98 6.14
CA ASN A 69 4.06 -2.66 4.93
C ASN A 69 2.54 -2.62 4.80
N ARG A 70 2.05 -1.99 3.76
CA ARG A 70 0.62 -1.94 3.45
C ARG A 70 0.32 -2.51 2.07
N GLY A 71 1.06 -3.55 1.68
CA GLY A 71 0.75 -4.30 0.48
C GLY A 71 -0.37 -5.28 0.71
N ILE A 72 -1.17 -5.51 -0.32
CA ILE A 72 -2.23 -6.53 -0.29
C ILE A 72 -2.19 -7.29 -1.60
N GLY A 73 -2.01 -8.61 -1.52
CA GLY A 73 -1.95 -9.44 -2.72
C GLY A 73 -3.26 -9.38 -3.50
N GLY A 74 -3.15 -9.32 -4.81
CA GLY A 74 -4.31 -9.24 -5.68
C GLY A 74 -4.94 -7.86 -5.79
N ASP A 75 -4.40 -6.88 -5.09
CA ASP A 75 -4.96 -5.54 -5.11
C ASP A 75 -4.69 -4.82 -6.43
N ASN A 76 -5.42 -3.74 -6.64
CA ASN A 76 -5.23 -2.88 -7.78
C ASN A 76 -5.24 -1.42 -7.32
N THR A 77 -5.13 -0.52 -8.27
CA THR A 77 -5.05 0.91 -7.97
C THR A 77 -6.27 1.40 -7.19
N PHE A 78 -7.44 0.89 -7.49
CA PHE A 78 -8.66 1.32 -6.80
C PHE A 78 -8.64 0.94 -5.33
N GLY A 79 -8.14 -0.25 -5.01
CA GLY A 79 -7.99 -0.65 -3.61
C GLY A 79 -6.98 0.19 -2.88
N MET A 80 -5.89 0.54 -3.54
CA MET A 80 -4.88 1.41 -2.94
C MET A 80 -5.44 2.79 -2.66
N ILE A 81 -6.23 3.33 -3.59
CA ILE A 81 -6.88 4.62 -3.38
C ILE A 81 -7.87 4.54 -2.21
N ASP A 82 -8.58 3.43 -2.10
CA ASP A 82 -9.56 3.24 -1.04
C ASP A 82 -8.93 3.35 0.35
N ARG A 83 -7.72 2.85 0.52
CA ARG A 83 -7.07 2.85 1.83
C ARG A 83 -6.06 3.97 2.04
N LEU A 84 -5.81 4.76 1.00
CA LEU A 84 -4.85 5.87 1.12
C LEU A 84 -5.23 6.88 2.20
N PRO A 85 -6.51 7.28 2.35
CA PRO A 85 -6.86 8.24 3.41
C PRO A 85 -6.46 7.77 4.81
N ASP A 86 -6.62 6.49 5.11
CA ASP A 86 -6.22 5.96 6.41
C ASP A 86 -4.71 6.03 6.61
N ILE A 87 -3.96 5.77 5.54
CA ILE A 87 -2.51 5.87 5.58
C ILE A 87 -2.08 7.31 5.82
N LEU A 88 -2.73 8.25 5.15
CA LEU A 88 -2.37 9.66 5.28
C LEU A 88 -2.64 10.22 6.67
N LYS A 89 -3.57 9.63 7.41
CA LYS A 89 -3.84 10.06 8.79
C LYS A 89 -2.62 9.88 9.70
N SER A 90 -1.75 8.96 9.39
CA SER A 90 -0.54 8.73 10.18
C SER A 90 0.57 9.71 9.84
N LYS A 91 0.34 10.61 8.89
CA LYS A 91 1.33 11.59 8.44
C LYS A 91 2.66 10.94 8.09
N PRO A 92 2.65 9.99 7.12
CA PRO A 92 3.87 9.28 6.76
C PRO A 92 4.91 10.23 6.21
N ARG A 93 6.17 9.91 6.47
CA ARG A 93 7.28 10.67 5.93
C ARG A 93 7.45 10.42 4.44
N LYS A 94 7.25 9.16 4.05
CA LYS A 94 7.34 8.75 2.64
C LYS A 94 6.34 7.64 2.39
N ILE A 95 5.85 7.61 1.18
CA ILE A 95 5.04 6.49 0.69
C ILE A 95 5.69 5.99 -0.59
N PHE A 96 6.12 4.73 -0.58
CA PHE A 96 6.58 4.06 -1.79
C PHE A 96 5.39 3.31 -2.37
N LEU A 97 4.99 3.70 -3.57
CA LEU A 97 3.81 3.14 -4.20
C LEU A 97 4.22 2.22 -5.35
N MET A 98 3.80 0.97 -5.26
CA MET A 98 4.06 -0.03 -6.28
C MET A 98 2.74 -0.51 -6.84
N ALA A 99 2.35 0.07 -7.95
CA ALA A 99 1.03 -0.14 -8.53
C ALA A 99 1.12 -0.88 -9.87
N ALA A 100 1.79 -2.00 -9.87
CA ALA A 100 1.93 -2.79 -11.10
C ALA A 100 0.62 -3.50 -11.44
N SER A 101 0.34 -3.59 -12.71
CA SER A 101 -0.83 -4.32 -13.17
C SER A 101 -0.53 -5.81 -13.16
N THR A 102 -1.55 -6.57 -12.83
CA THR A 102 -1.49 -8.01 -12.89
C THR A 102 -2.58 -8.56 -13.79
N THR A 103 -2.86 -7.89 -14.84
CA THR A 103 -3.94 -8.33 -15.73
C THR A 103 -3.83 -9.77 -16.12
#